data_4bc23041503cf5427307c069623ae591
#
_entry.id   4bc23041503cf5427307c069623ae591
#
_cell.length_a   1.000
_cell.length_b   1.000
_cell.length_c   1.000
_cell.angle_alpha   90.00
_cell.angle_beta   90.00
_cell.angle_gamma   90.00
#
_symmetry.space_group_name_H-M   'P 1'
#
loop_
_entity.id
_entity.type
_entity.pdbx_description
1 polymer ?
#
loop_
_entity_poly.entity_id
_entity_poly.type
_entity_poly.pdbx_seq_one_letter_code
_entity_poly.pdbx_strand_id
1 'polypeptide(L)'
;MDVVAAVFTDGDRVLACRRRAGLAAAGLWEFPGGKREDGESPTAALEREIAEEFGVEIEVGELLDRSTTMVDSVAITLSCYFVRPLGALPVRSTDHDQLGWFLRERLVWLSWAAPDLPAVRSLAFATP
;
A
#
# COMPACT_ATOMS: atom_id res chain seq x y z
N MET A 1 10.80 -11.77 -3.15
CA MET A 1 10.77 -10.32 -3.43
C MET A 1 10.15 -9.61 -2.24
N ASP A 2 10.85 -8.67 -1.68
CA ASP A 2 10.36 -7.88 -0.54
C ASP A 2 9.75 -6.57 -1.03
N VAL A 3 8.50 -6.35 -0.67
CA VAL A 3 7.73 -5.16 -1.03
C VAL A 3 7.20 -4.51 0.25
N VAL A 4 7.17 -3.19 0.27
CA VAL A 4 6.65 -2.41 1.39
C VAL A 4 5.52 -1.53 0.91
N ALA A 5 4.53 -1.31 1.76
CA ALA A 5 3.37 -0.49 1.43
C ALA A 5 2.91 0.35 2.61
N ALA A 6 2.33 1.50 2.29
CA ALA A 6 1.85 2.47 3.26
C ALA A 6 0.33 2.41 3.40
N VAL A 7 -0.13 2.38 4.64
CA VAL A 7 -1.54 2.50 4.97
C VAL A 7 -1.77 3.91 5.53
N PHE A 8 -2.25 4.79 4.66
CA PHE A 8 -2.67 6.14 5.05
C PHE A 8 -4.08 6.09 5.58
N THR A 9 -4.30 6.68 6.73
CA THR A 9 -5.64 6.74 7.34
C THR A 9 -6.08 8.18 7.53
N ASP A 10 -7.38 8.41 7.38
CA ASP A 10 -8.05 9.67 7.71
C ASP A 10 -9.36 9.29 8.41
N GLY A 11 -9.34 9.33 9.74
CA GLY A 11 -10.42 8.77 10.53
C GLY A 11 -10.57 7.27 10.27
N ASP A 12 -11.75 6.84 9.84
CA ASP A 12 -12.04 5.45 9.50
C ASP A 12 -11.89 5.13 8.01
N ARG A 13 -11.31 6.06 7.23
CA ARG A 13 -11.03 5.87 5.80
C ARG A 13 -9.56 5.56 5.56
N VAL A 14 -9.32 4.76 4.53
CA VAL A 14 -7.99 4.29 4.13
C VAL A 14 -7.78 4.58 2.65
N LEU A 15 -6.57 5.02 2.30
CA LEU A 15 -6.19 5.29 0.92
C LEU A 15 -5.88 3.99 0.19
N ALA A 16 -6.50 3.81 -0.97
CA ALA A 16 -6.19 2.75 -1.92
C ALA A 16 -5.93 3.34 -3.29
N CYS A 17 -5.09 2.68 -4.08
CA CYS A 17 -4.64 3.15 -5.38
C CYS A 17 -4.89 2.08 -6.44
N ARG A 18 -5.47 2.46 -7.58
CA ARG A 18 -5.72 1.53 -8.69
C ARG A 18 -4.61 1.63 -9.72
N ARG A 19 -4.01 0.49 -10.06
CA ARG A 19 -2.94 0.44 -11.03
C ARG A 19 -3.46 0.74 -12.43
N ARG A 20 -2.74 1.63 -13.15
CA ARG A 20 -3.15 2.08 -14.48
C ARG A 20 -2.97 0.98 -15.54
N ALA A 21 -3.65 1.14 -16.66
CA ALA A 21 -3.48 0.29 -17.83
C ALA A 21 -2.02 0.30 -18.32
N GLY A 22 -1.55 -0.84 -18.84
CA GLY A 22 -0.20 -1.00 -19.35
C GLY A 22 0.81 -1.50 -18.30
N LEU A 23 0.47 -1.49 -17.02
CA LEU A 23 1.30 -2.05 -15.97
C LEU A 23 0.82 -3.46 -15.59
N ALA A 24 1.70 -4.23 -14.92
CA ALA A 24 1.29 -5.48 -14.29
C ALA A 24 0.17 -5.19 -13.28
N ALA A 25 -0.78 -6.12 -13.15
CA ALA A 25 -1.94 -6.00 -12.27
C ALA A 25 -2.81 -4.77 -12.58
N ALA A 26 -2.86 -4.31 -13.83
CA ALA A 26 -3.69 -3.18 -14.26
C ALA A 26 -5.16 -3.36 -13.84
N GLY A 27 -5.76 -2.29 -13.33
CA GLY A 27 -7.14 -2.30 -12.86
C GLY A 27 -7.35 -2.84 -11.46
N LEU A 28 -6.32 -3.41 -10.83
CA LEU A 28 -6.38 -3.88 -9.44
C LEU A 28 -5.96 -2.76 -8.48
N TRP A 29 -6.55 -2.80 -7.30
CA TRP A 29 -6.24 -1.89 -6.22
C TRP A 29 -5.08 -2.41 -5.38
N GLU A 30 -4.30 -1.50 -4.83
CA GLU A 30 -3.17 -1.80 -3.94
C GLU A 30 -2.97 -0.66 -2.96
N PHE A 31 -2.24 -0.93 -1.88
CA PHE A 31 -1.71 0.14 -1.05
C PHE A 31 -0.46 0.72 -1.73
N PRO A 32 -0.23 2.04 -1.62
CA PRO A 32 0.94 2.65 -2.25
C PRO A 32 2.24 2.16 -1.63
N GLY A 33 3.25 1.91 -2.45
CA GLY A 33 4.55 1.42 -2.02
C GLY A 33 5.40 0.91 -3.16
N GLY A 34 6.34 0.03 -2.87
CA GLY A 34 7.21 -0.53 -3.87
C GLY A 34 8.23 -1.50 -3.30
N LYS A 35 9.22 -1.86 -4.12
CA LYS A 35 10.24 -2.84 -3.75
C LYS A 35 11.26 -2.25 -2.79
N ARG A 36 11.64 -3.04 -1.79
CA ARG A 36 12.79 -2.75 -0.95
C ARG A 36 14.06 -3.06 -1.72
N GLU A 37 14.99 -2.13 -1.72
CA GLU A 37 16.31 -2.33 -2.32
C GLU A 37 17.27 -2.96 -1.30
N ASP A 38 18.34 -3.59 -1.82
CA ASP A 38 19.35 -4.21 -0.96
C ASP A 38 19.98 -3.16 -0.04
N GLY A 39 20.12 -3.52 1.22
CA GLY A 39 20.72 -2.64 2.23
C GLY A 39 19.79 -1.64 2.86
N GLU A 40 18.55 -1.51 2.34
CA GLU A 40 17.55 -0.64 2.97
C GLU A 40 16.81 -1.36 4.09
N SER A 41 16.48 -0.64 5.17
CA SER A 41 15.47 -1.11 6.10
C SER A 41 14.09 -1.03 5.44
N PRO A 42 13.10 -1.82 5.88
CA PRO A 42 11.74 -1.70 5.34
C PRO A 42 11.16 -0.29 5.46
N THR A 43 11.41 0.38 6.58
CA THR A 43 10.88 1.74 6.81
C THR A 43 11.55 2.77 5.92
N ALA A 44 12.87 2.69 5.72
CA ALA A 44 13.59 3.58 4.80
C ALA A 44 13.13 3.37 3.35
N ALA A 45 12.91 2.10 2.95
CA ALA A 45 12.39 1.78 1.63
C ALA A 45 11.01 2.41 1.40
N LEU A 46 10.14 2.34 2.40
CA LEU A 46 8.79 2.91 2.29
C LEU A 46 8.82 4.43 2.20
N GLU A 47 9.62 5.09 3.02
CA GLU A 47 9.81 6.55 2.94
C GLU A 47 10.28 6.96 1.55
N ARG A 48 11.26 6.24 0.98
CA ARG A 48 11.79 6.51 -0.35
C ARG A 48 10.74 6.29 -1.44
N GLU A 49 10.05 5.16 -1.43
CA GLU A 49 9.03 4.83 -2.44
C GLU A 49 7.90 5.85 -2.45
N ILE A 50 7.42 6.27 -1.29
CA ILE A 50 6.34 7.25 -1.21
C ILE A 50 6.82 8.62 -1.68
N ALA A 51 8.04 9.03 -1.34
CA ALA A 51 8.61 10.28 -1.83
C ALA A 51 8.77 10.28 -3.36
N GLU A 52 9.29 9.19 -3.92
CA GLU A 52 9.51 9.06 -5.37
C GLU A 52 8.19 9.04 -6.14
N GLU A 53 7.20 8.29 -5.65
CA GLU A 53 5.95 8.05 -6.36
C GLU A 53 4.94 9.18 -6.20
N PHE A 54 4.84 9.75 -5.03
CA PHE A 54 3.80 10.74 -4.70
C PHE A 54 4.34 12.14 -4.38
N GLY A 55 5.65 12.27 -4.20
CA GLY A 55 6.25 13.56 -3.83
C GLY A 55 5.89 14.03 -2.42
N VAL A 56 5.52 13.12 -1.53
CA VAL A 56 5.17 13.45 -0.14
C VAL A 56 6.09 12.76 0.84
N GLU A 57 6.24 13.36 2.04
CA GLU A 57 7.04 12.81 3.12
C GLU A 57 6.13 12.18 4.17
N ILE A 58 6.59 11.07 4.73
CA ILE A 58 5.85 10.30 5.74
C ILE A 58 6.75 9.93 6.91
N GLU A 59 6.10 9.68 8.04
CA GLU A 59 6.67 8.96 9.17
C GLU A 59 6.06 7.57 9.20
N VAL A 60 6.90 6.54 9.19
CA VAL A 60 6.44 5.14 9.23
C VAL A 60 6.18 4.75 10.67
N GLY A 61 4.99 4.21 10.92
CA GLY A 61 4.54 3.75 12.23
C GLY A 61 4.54 2.24 12.35
N GLU A 62 3.49 1.70 12.97
CA GLU A 62 3.39 0.28 13.27
C GLU A 62 3.16 -0.57 12.03
N LEU A 63 3.73 -1.79 12.07
CA LEU A 63 3.45 -2.83 11.10
C LEU A 63 2.01 -3.30 11.28
N LEU A 64 1.21 -3.23 10.21
CA LEU A 64 -0.15 -3.77 10.20
C LEU A 64 -0.12 -5.26 9.89
N ASP A 65 0.59 -5.64 8.85
CA ASP A 65 0.60 -7.01 8.35
C ASP A 65 1.86 -7.29 7.55
N ARG A 66 2.35 -8.50 7.64
CA ARG A 66 3.43 -9.02 6.78
C ARG A 66 3.03 -10.41 6.34
N SER A 67 2.95 -10.62 5.03
CA SER A 67 2.54 -11.89 4.47
C SER A 67 3.30 -12.19 3.19
N THR A 68 3.36 -13.48 2.82
CA THR A 68 3.97 -13.93 1.58
C THR A 68 2.90 -14.54 0.69
N THR A 69 2.84 -14.08 -0.55
CA THR A 69 1.88 -14.54 -1.55
C THR A 69 2.64 -14.95 -2.80
N MET A 70 2.28 -16.09 -3.39
CA MET A 70 2.85 -16.52 -4.67
C MET A 70 2.08 -15.84 -5.81
N VAL A 71 2.81 -15.15 -6.68
CA VAL A 71 2.26 -14.52 -7.89
C VAL A 71 3.13 -14.94 -9.05
N ASP A 72 2.57 -15.69 -10.01
CA ASP A 72 3.30 -16.20 -11.19
C ASP A 72 4.64 -16.85 -10.82
N SER A 73 4.62 -17.74 -9.84
CA SER A 73 5.78 -18.49 -9.32
C SER A 73 6.82 -17.63 -8.59
N VAL A 74 6.51 -16.37 -8.30
CA VAL A 74 7.36 -15.49 -7.50
C VAL A 74 6.75 -15.32 -6.11
N ALA A 75 7.54 -15.57 -5.07
CA ALA A 75 7.13 -15.30 -3.69
C ALA A 75 7.28 -13.80 -3.41
N ILE A 76 6.16 -13.14 -3.12
CA ILE A 76 6.13 -11.72 -2.75
C ILE A 76 5.84 -11.62 -1.27
N THR A 77 6.79 -11.07 -0.51
CA THR A 77 6.58 -10.75 0.90
C THR A 77 6.26 -9.27 1.01
N LEU A 78 5.01 -8.99 1.35
CA LEU A 78 4.51 -7.62 1.50
C LEU A 78 4.40 -7.27 2.97
N SER A 79 5.04 -6.16 3.35
CA SER A 79 4.94 -5.58 4.69
C SER A 79 4.20 -4.25 4.58
N CYS A 80 3.05 -4.15 5.23
CA CYS A 80 2.21 -2.96 5.25
C CYS A 80 2.34 -2.25 6.60
N TYR A 81 2.65 -0.97 6.56
CA TYR A 81 2.83 -0.14 7.75
C TYR A 81 1.83 1.00 7.77
N PHE A 82 1.27 1.28 8.92
CA PHE A 82 0.60 2.56 9.13
C PHE A 82 1.60 3.69 8.99
N VAL A 83 1.21 4.76 8.31
CA VAL A 83 2.07 5.93 8.13
C VAL A 83 1.35 7.20 8.50
N ARG A 84 2.11 8.22 8.87
CA ARG A 84 1.61 9.56 9.15
C ARG A 84 2.22 10.52 8.14
N PRO A 85 1.41 11.30 7.41
CA PRO A 85 1.97 12.32 6.52
C PRO A 85 2.64 13.42 7.35
N LEU A 86 3.81 13.89 6.88
CA LEU A 86 4.54 15.00 7.50
C LEU A 86 4.21 16.33 6.82
N GLY A 87 3.33 16.32 5.83
CA GLY A 87 2.91 17.49 5.08
C GLY A 87 1.69 17.13 4.25
N ALA A 88 1.79 17.31 2.92
CA ALA A 88 0.69 17.03 2.01
C ALA A 88 0.34 15.54 1.96
N LEU A 89 -0.94 15.25 1.72
CA LEU A 89 -1.43 13.90 1.43
C LEU A 89 -1.17 13.54 -0.03
N PRO A 90 -1.01 12.24 -0.36
CA PRO A 90 -0.93 11.80 -1.74
C PRO A 90 -2.21 12.14 -2.50
N VAL A 91 -2.10 12.71 -3.71
CA VAL A 91 -3.25 13.04 -4.55
C VAL A 91 -3.19 12.37 -5.91
N ARG A 92 -2.00 12.01 -6.38
CA ARG A 92 -1.81 11.33 -7.67
C ARG A 92 -0.44 10.67 -7.75
N SER A 93 -0.31 9.68 -8.64
CA SER A 93 0.97 9.08 -9.00
C SER A 93 0.96 8.70 -10.48
N THR A 94 2.15 8.44 -11.03
CA THR A 94 2.29 8.02 -12.44
C THR A 94 1.86 6.57 -12.66
N ASP A 95 1.85 5.74 -11.62
CA ASP A 95 1.53 4.31 -11.72
C ASP A 95 0.06 3.99 -11.47
N HIS A 96 -0.72 4.98 -11.05
CA HIS A 96 -2.12 4.80 -10.69
C HIS A 96 -3.01 5.74 -11.50
N ASP A 97 -4.17 5.23 -11.92
CA ASP A 97 -5.18 6.03 -12.60
C ASP A 97 -6.25 6.53 -11.66
N GLN A 98 -6.29 6.01 -10.43
CA GLN A 98 -7.24 6.45 -9.43
C GLN A 98 -6.67 6.25 -8.02
N LEU A 99 -6.83 7.25 -7.17
CA LEU A 99 -6.63 7.17 -5.73
C LEU A 99 -7.97 7.41 -5.06
N GLY A 100 -8.30 6.60 -4.06
CA GLY A 100 -9.56 6.77 -3.34
C GLY A 100 -9.41 6.52 -1.86
N TRP A 101 -10.25 7.21 -1.06
CA TRP A 101 -10.35 7.04 0.39
C TRP A 101 -11.62 6.27 0.69
N PHE A 102 -11.48 5.09 1.28
CA PHE A 102 -12.59 4.16 1.50
C PHE A 102 -12.73 3.84 2.98
N LEU A 103 -13.97 3.68 3.43
CA LEU A 103 -14.22 3.13 4.76
C LEU A 103 -13.59 1.75 4.87
N ARG A 104 -13.03 1.42 6.03
CA ARG A 104 -12.32 0.15 6.25
C ARG A 104 -13.17 -1.06 5.88
N GLU A 105 -14.43 -1.09 6.30
CA GLU A 105 -15.34 -2.20 6.04
C GLU A 105 -15.71 -2.35 4.57
N ARG A 106 -15.50 -1.31 3.76
CA ARG A 106 -15.79 -1.34 2.31
C ARG A 106 -14.59 -1.70 1.46
N LEU A 107 -13.40 -1.81 2.03
CA LEU A 107 -12.20 -2.19 1.29
C LEU A 107 -12.37 -3.54 0.58
N VAL A 108 -13.07 -4.49 1.20
CA VAL A 108 -13.30 -5.83 0.63
C VAL A 108 -14.13 -5.81 -0.66
N TRP A 109 -14.79 -4.70 -0.97
CA TRP A 109 -15.59 -4.56 -2.20
C TRP A 109 -14.74 -4.21 -3.43
N LEU A 110 -13.49 -3.80 -3.23
CA LEU A 110 -12.57 -3.50 -4.33
C LEU A 110 -11.90 -4.78 -4.82
N SER A 111 -11.48 -4.77 -6.09
CA SER A 111 -10.68 -5.86 -6.66
C SER A 111 -9.21 -5.60 -6.37
N TRP A 112 -8.65 -6.32 -5.42
CA TRP A 112 -7.28 -6.12 -4.94
C TRP A 112 -6.27 -7.00 -5.64
N ALA A 113 -5.04 -6.49 -5.77
CA ALA A 113 -3.89 -7.33 -6.05
C ALA A 113 -3.73 -8.35 -4.92
N ALA A 114 -3.44 -9.61 -5.27
CA ALA A 114 -3.43 -10.70 -4.30
C ALA A 114 -2.54 -10.46 -3.07
N PRO A 115 -1.31 -9.90 -3.20
CA PRO A 115 -0.45 -9.66 -2.03
C PRO A 115 -1.05 -8.74 -0.98
N ASP A 116 -1.96 -7.84 -1.36
CA ASP A 116 -2.55 -6.85 -0.46
C ASP A 116 -3.72 -7.39 0.35
N LEU A 117 -4.31 -8.53 -0.04
CA LEU A 117 -5.50 -9.06 0.60
C LEU A 117 -5.36 -9.33 2.10
N PRO A 118 -4.26 -9.88 2.63
CA PRO A 118 -4.14 -10.07 4.07
C PRO A 118 -4.24 -8.76 4.85
N ALA A 119 -3.60 -7.69 4.39
CA ALA A 119 -3.70 -6.38 5.03
C ALA A 119 -5.11 -5.80 4.93
N VAL A 120 -5.77 -5.96 3.78
CA VAL A 120 -7.18 -5.55 3.60
C VAL A 120 -8.08 -6.23 4.62
N ARG A 121 -7.92 -7.53 4.82
CA ARG A 121 -8.71 -8.29 5.79
C ARG A 121 -8.46 -7.82 7.22
N SER A 122 -7.19 -7.55 7.56
CA SER A 122 -6.84 -7.02 8.88
C SER A 122 -7.52 -5.69 9.14
N LEU A 123 -7.59 -4.80 8.14
CA LEU A 123 -8.26 -3.51 8.27
C LEU A 123 -9.78 -3.63 8.31
N ALA A 124 -10.37 -4.44 7.43
CA ALA A 124 -11.81 -4.55 7.28
C ALA A 124 -12.50 -5.25 8.46
N PHE A 125 -11.81 -6.19 9.10
CA PHE A 125 -12.35 -7.02 10.17
C PHE A 125 -11.70 -6.74 11.54
N ALA A 126 -10.94 -5.64 11.65
CA ALA A 126 -10.37 -5.24 12.92
C ALA A 126 -11.50 -4.92 13.90
N THR A 127 -11.37 -5.43 15.12
CA THR A 127 -12.29 -5.07 16.22
C THR A 127 -12.00 -3.65 16.66
N PRO A 128 -13.03 -2.82 16.87
CA PRO A 128 -12.83 -1.47 17.39
C PRO A 128 -12.24 -1.48 18.80
#